data_4c56b84d65896372bf535ed1ba38bd87
#
_entry.id   4c56b84d65896372bf535ed1ba38bd87
#
_cell.length_a   1.000
_cell.length_b   1.000
_cell.length_c   1.000
_cell.angle_alpha   90.00
_cell.angle_beta   90.00
_cell.angle_gamma   90.00
#
_symmetry.space_group_name_H-M   'P 1'
#
loop_
_entity.id
_entity.type
_entity.pdbx_description
1 polymer ?
#
loop_
_entity_poly.entity_id
_entity_poly.type
_entity_poly.pdbx_seq_one_letter_code
_entity_poly.pdbx_strand_id
1 'polypeptide(L)'
;MTDEPFDLDRHRGRAAQKATDLRRSLADAESSARVLRERQAALENQLMSISATSWPEAVAKASYVLNLYAAGLSPADTHHRDLVAAIFADFARLSHNS
;
A
#
# COMPACT_ATOMS: atom_id res chain seq x y z
N MET A 1 -50.33 -14.63 -0.70
CA MET A 1 -50.64 -13.20 -0.82
C MET A 1 -50.34 -12.37 0.41
N THR A 2 -50.26 -13.00 1.53
CA THR A 2 -49.96 -12.34 2.81
C THR A 2 -48.46 -12.22 3.09
N ASP A 3 -47.64 -12.76 2.21
CA ASP A 3 -46.18 -12.79 2.42
C ASP A 3 -45.45 -11.53 1.98
N GLU A 4 -46.08 -10.66 1.20
CA GLU A 4 -45.44 -9.44 0.70
C GLU A 4 -44.97 -8.50 1.78
N PRO A 5 -45.73 -8.16 2.83
CA PRO A 5 -45.22 -7.32 3.91
C PRO A 5 -44.06 -7.97 4.65
N PHE A 6 -44.06 -9.30 4.74
CA PHE A 6 -43.00 -10.06 5.38
C PHE A 6 -41.70 -9.99 4.56
N ASP A 7 -41.82 -10.08 3.24
CA ASP A 7 -40.67 -9.99 2.34
C ASP A 7 -40.06 -8.59 2.34
N LEU A 8 -40.89 -7.55 2.43
CA LEU A 8 -40.43 -6.16 2.52
C LEU A 8 -39.64 -5.93 3.79
N ASP A 9 -40.05 -6.48 4.91
CA ASP A 9 -39.34 -6.37 6.19
C ASP A 9 -37.99 -7.10 6.14
N ARG A 10 -37.96 -8.27 5.48
CA ARG A 10 -36.70 -8.99 5.26
C ARG A 10 -35.77 -8.20 4.37
N HIS A 11 -36.26 -7.56 3.32
CA HIS A 11 -35.47 -6.71 2.43
C HIS A 11 -34.87 -5.53 3.17
N ARG A 12 -35.63 -4.87 4.03
CA ARG A 12 -35.17 -3.79 4.86
C ARG A 12 -34.07 -4.24 5.83
N GLY A 13 -34.27 -5.39 6.47
CA GLY A 13 -33.28 -5.98 7.36
C GLY A 13 -31.97 -6.30 6.66
N ARG A 14 -32.04 -6.88 5.45
CA ARG A 14 -30.85 -7.19 4.67
C ARG A 14 -30.13 -5.95 4.19
N ALA A 15 -30.87 -4.92 3.75
CA ALA A 15 -30.27 -3.66 3.33
C ALA A 15 -29.58 -2.96 4.48
N ALA A 16 -30.19 -2.94 5.67
CA ALA A 16 -29.61 -2.37 6.86
C ALA A 16 -28.36 -3.16 7.29
N GLN A 17 -28.40 -4.49 7.19
CA GLN A 17 -27.26 -5.36 7.51
C GLN A 17 -26.09 -5.09 6.57
N LYS A 18 -26.35 -5.01 5.26
CA LYS A 18 -25.32 -4.70 4.27
C LYS A 18 -24.71 -3.32 4.49
N ALA A 19 -25.54 -2.33 4.84
CA ALA A 19 -25.04 -0.98 5.12
C ALA A 19 -24.15 -0.97 6.37
N THR A 20 -24.50 -1.72 7.40
CA THR A 20 -23.70 -1.87 8.62
C THR A 20 -22.39 -2.57 8.31
N ASP A 21 -22.42 -3.66 7.54
CA ASP A 21 -21.23 -4.42 7.15
C ASP A 21 -20.29 -3.56 6.31
N LEU A 22 -20.84 -2.76 5.38
CA LEU A 22 -20.05 -1.83 4.58
C LEU A 22 -19.37 -0.78 5.44
N ARG A 23 -20.09 -0.19 6.41
CA ARG A 23 -19.50 0.79 7.32
C ARG A 23 -18.36 0.20 8.14
N ARG A 24 -18.52 -1.04 8.63
CA ARG A 24 -17.46 -1.75 9.34
C ARG A 24 -16.25 -1.98 8.46
N SER A 25 -16.50 -2.44 7.23
CA SER A 25 -15.40 -2.68 6.27
C SER A 25 -14.64 -1.40 5.96
N LEU A 26 -15.34 -0.27 5.78
CA LEU A 26 -14.71 1.03 5.56
C LEU A 26 -13.92 1.49 6.78
N ALA A 27 -14.48 1.34 7.98
CA ALA A 27 -13.78 1.70 9.21
C ALA A 27 -12.52 0.85 9.41
N ASP A 28 -12.60 -0.45 9.13
CA ASP A 28 -11.45 -1.35 9.22
C ASP A 28 -10.38 -0.98 8.19
N ALA A 29 -10.79 -0.64 6.96
CA ALA A 29 -9.87 -0.21 5.91
C ALA A 29 -9.18 1.11 6.29
N GLU A 30 -9.91 2.06 6.85
CA GLU A 30 -9.34 3.33 7.33
C GLU A 30 -8.35 3.12 8.47
N SER A 31 -8.68 2.26 9.43
CA SER A 31 -7.79 1.88 10.52
C SER A 31 -6.52 1.24 10.00
N SER A 32 -6.64 0.30 9.08
CA SER A 32 -5.49 -0.39 8.48
C SER A 32 -4.61 0.59 7.71
N ALA A 33 -5.19 1.49 6.94
CA ALA A 33 -4.44 2.51 6.21
C ALA A 33 -3.69 3.45 7.16
N ARG A 34 -4.31 3.81 8.29
CA ARG A 34 -3.66 4.65 9.31
C ARG A 34 -2.46 3.95 9.91
N VAL A 35 -2.61 2.68 10.29
CA VAL A 35 -1.51 1.88 10.86
C VAL A 35 -0.36 1.78 9.86
N LEU A 36 -0.67 1.53 8.58
CA LEU A 36 0.36 1.45 7.54
C LEU A 36 1.09 2.78 7.38
N ARG A 37 0.39 3.91 7.39
CA ARG A 37 1.02 5.23 7.32
C ARG A 37 1.90 5.52 8.53
N GLU A 38 1.46 5.13 9.72
CA GLU A 38 2.26 5.28 10.94
C GLU A 38 3.53 4.44 10.89
N ARG A 39 3.44 3.21 10.42
CA ARG A 39 4.61 2.33 10.22
C ARG A 39 5.56 2.90 9.19
N GLN A 40 5.02 3.42 8.09
CA GLN A 40 5.81 4.05 7.04
C GLN A 40 6.56 5.26 7.58
N ALA A 41 5.88 6.13 8.33
CA ALA A 41 6.50 7.31 8.93
C ALA A 41 7.60 6.92 9.93
N ALA A 42 7.38 5.90 10.75
CA ALA A 42 8.38 5.41 11.68
C ALA A 42 9.60 4.86 10.95
N LEU A 43 9.40 4.08 9.89
CA LEU A 43 10.49 3.55 9.07
C LEU A 43 11.28 4.67 8.41
N GLU A 44 10.60 5.66 7.85
CA GLU A 44 11.26 6.80 7.19
C GLU A 44 12.09 7.61 8.18
N ASN A 45 11.58 7.80 9.41
CA ASN A 45 12.35 8.45 10.47
C ASN A 45 13.61 7.67 10.79
N GLN A 46 13.55 6.34 10.85
CA GLN A 46 14.74 5.51 11.06
C GLN A 46 15.73 5.66 9.91
N LEU A 47 15.23 5.63 8.66
CA LEU A 47 16.09 5.79 7.48
C LEU A 47 16.79 7.15 7.44
N MET A 48 16.14 8.19 7.94
CA MET A 48 16.74 9.52 8.03
C MET A 48 17.77 9.63 9.15
N SER A 49 17.51 9.02 10.29
CA SER A 49 18.32 9.20 11.50
C SER A 49 19.50 8.24 11.62
N ILE A 50 19.44 7.11 10.95
CA ILE A 50 20.49 6.08 10.99
C ILE A 50 21.26 6.12 9.68
N SER A 51 22.56 6.48 9.75
CA SER A 51 23.41 6.49 8.57
C SER A 51 23.70 5.07 8.10
N ALA A 52 23.73 4.87 6.77
CA ALA A 52 24.15 3.59 6.21
C ALA A 52 25.64 3.36 6.49
N THR A 53 25.97 2.16 6.94
CA THR A 53 27.35 1.78 7.24
C THR A 53 27.95 0.86 6.18
N SER A 54 27.16 0.50 5.18
CA SER A 54 27.59 -0.38 4.08
C SER A 54 26.85 -0.02 2.80
N TRP A 55 27.38 -0.47 1.68
CA TRP A 55 26.70 -0.31 0.40
C TRP A 55 25.35 -1.04 0.36
N PRO A 56 25.21 -2.27 0.84
CA PRO A 56 23.90 -2.91 0.90
C PRO A 56 22.86 -2.09 1.68
N GLU A 57 23.22 -1.48 2.79
CA GLU A 57 22.32 -0.62 3.55
C GLU A 57 21.94 0.63 2.75
N ALA A 58 22.89 1.25 2.08
CA ALA A 58 22.63 2.41 1.24
C ALA A 58 21.70 2.07 0.08
N VAL A 59 21.92 0.92 -0.56
CA VAL A 59 21.06 0.42 -1.63
C VAL A 59 19.66 0.12 -1.11
N ALA A 60 19.53 -0.43 0.09
CA ALA A 60 18.23 -0.69 0.69
C ALA A 60 17.44 0.62 0.92
N LYS A 61 18.09 1.67 1.40
CA LYS A 61 17.47 2.99 1.55
C LYS A 61 17.02 3.55 0.20
N ALA A 62 17.88 3.52 -0.80
CA ALA A 62 17.57 4.01 -2.14
C ALA A 62 16.41 3.21 -2.75
N SER A 63 16.41 1.89 -2.58
CA SER A 63 15.37 1.01 -3.10
C SER A 63 14.00 1.33 -2.50
N TYR A 64 13.96 1.63 -1.20
CA TYR A 64 12.73 2.03 -0.54
C TYR A 64 12.11 3.26 -1.20
N VAL A 65 12.90 4.30 -1.41
CA VAL A 65 12.42 5.55 -2.03
C VAL A 65 12.03 5.33 -3.48
N LEU A 66 12.80 4.55 -4.23
CA LEU A 66 12.49 4.23 -5.62
C LEU A 66 11.18 3.45 -5.75
N ASN A 67 10.91 2.53 -4.85
CA ASN A 67 9.64 1.79 -4.82
C ASN A 67 8.46 2.72 -4.54
N LEU A 68 8.60 3.67 -3.61
CA LEU A 68 7.57 4.67 -3.37
C LEU A 68 7.32 5.55 -4.59
N TYR A 69 8.39 5.99 -5.23
CA TYR A 69 8.30 6.77 -6.46
C TYR A 69 7.55 6.01 -7.55
N ALA A 70 7.94 4.76 -7.77
CA ALA A 70 7.32 3.92 -8.80
C ALA A 70 5.83 3.67 -8.51
N ALA A 71 5.47 3.47 -7.25
CA ALA A 71 4.08 3.24 -6.84
C ALA A 71 3.20 4.46 -7.10
N GLY A 72 3.76 5.67 -7.06
CA GLY A 72 3.04 6.90 -7.34
C GLY A 72 2.93 7.27 -8.81
N LEU A 73 3.59 6.54 -9.70
CA LEU A 73 3.54 6.83 -11.13
C LEU A 73 2.19 6.47 -11.74
N SER A 74 1.76 7.25 -12.73
CA SER A 74 0.59 6.93 -13.54
C SER A 74 0.79 5.57 -14.23
N PRO A 75 -0.27 4.74 -14.39
CA PRO A 75 -0.19 3.49 -15.15
C PRO A 75 0.30 3.70 -16.60
N ALA A 76 0.09 4.89 -17.17
CA ALA A 76 0.54 5.22 -18.51
C ALA A 76 2.02 5.61 -18.59
N ASP A 77 2.66 5.88 -17.45
CA ASP A 77 4.05 6.29 -17.41
C ASP A 77 4.99 5.09 -17.38
N THR A 78 5.13 4.44 -18.53
CA THR A 78 6.01 3.28 -18.66
C THR A 78 7.49 3.67 -18.70
N HIS A 79 7.80 4.86 -19.21
CA HIS A 79 9.18 5.33 -19.33
C HIS A 79 9.87 5.41 -17.96
N HIS A 80 9.26 6.07 -16.99
CA HIS A 80 9.86 6.21 -15.67
C HIS A 80 9.85 4.89 -14.88
N ARG A 81 8.86 4.01 -15.12
CA ARG A 81 8.88 2.66 -14.55
C ARG A 81 10.04 1.85 -15.08
N ASP A 82 10.30 1.93 -16.37
CA ASP A 82 11.41 1.22 -16.99
C ASP A 82 12.74 1.76 -16.47
N LEU A 83 12.83 3.07 -16.26
CA LEU A 83 14.02 3.68 -15.66
C LEU A 83 14.28 3.16 -14.25
N VAL A 84 13.26 3.10 -13.41
CA VAL A 84 13.37 2.53 -12.06
C VAL A 84 13.79 1.06 -12.13
N ALA A 85 13.18 0.28 -13.02
CA ALA A 85 13.54 -1.12 -13.21
C ALA A 85 15.00 -1.28 -13.64
N ALA A 86 15.50 -0.41 -14.48
CA ALA A 86 16.90 -0.41 -14.91
C ALA A 86 17.84 -0.15 -13.72
N ILE A 87 17.48 0.78 -12.85
CA ILE A 87 18.28 1.06 -11.64
C ILE A 87 18.33 -0.16 -10.72
N PHE A 88 17.19 -0.83 -10.50
CA PHE A 88 17.15 -2.05 -9.69
C PHE A 88 17.99 -3.17 -10.32
N ALA A 89 17.96 -3.29 -11.64
CA ALA A 89 18.80 -4.26 -12.34
C ALA A 89 20.30 -3.98 -12.12
N ASP A 90 20.69 -2.72 -12.14
CA ASP A 90 22.06 -2.31 -11.85
C ASP A 90 22.45 -2.65 -10.41
N PHE A 91 21.56 -2.36 -9.46
CA PHE A 91 21.80 -2.71 -8.06
C PHE A 91 22.01 -4.20 -7.88
N ALA A 92 21.15 -5.02 -8.49
CA ALA A 92 21.25 -6.47 -8.39
C ALA A 92 22.57 -6.99 -9.01
N ARG A 93 22.93 -6.48 -10.17
CA ARG A 93 24.17 -6.87 -10.86
C ARG A 93 25.40 -6.50 -10.05
N LEU A 94 25.46 -5.29 -9.54
CA LEU A 94 26.62 -4.80 -8.77
C LEU A 94 26.71 -5.48 -7.40
N SER A 95 25.59 -5.80 -6.79
CA SER A 95 25.57 -6.55 -5.53
C SER A 95 26.12 -7.96 -5.70
N HIS A 96 25.88 -8.58 -6.86
CA HIS A 96 26.40 -9.91 -7.18
C HIS A 96 27.91 -9.91 -7.40
N ASN A 97 28.45 -8.80 -7.92
CA ASN A 97 29.87 -8.70 -8.27
C ASN A 97 30.73 -8.15 -7.13
N SER A 98 30.11 -7.77 -6.04
CA SER A 98 30.82 -7.28 -4.87
C SER A 98 30.92 -8.34 -3.79
#